data_c633bd38e17dadc25eabfd9d6eaa7a88
#
_entry.id   c633bd38e17dadc25eabfd9d6eaa7a88
#
_cell.length_a   1.000
_cell.length_b   1.000
_cell.length_c   1.000
_cell.angle_alpha   90.00
_cell.angle_beta   90.00
_cell.angle_gamma   90.00
#
_symmetry.space_group_name_H-M   'P 1'
#
loop_
_entity.id
_entity.type
_entity.pdbx_description
1 polymer ?
#
loop_
_entity_poly.entity_id
_entity_poly.type
_entity_poly.pdbx_seq_one_letter_code
_entity_poly.pdbx_strand_id
1 'polypeptide(L)'
;MKYTYRQIKNLFMQQSYLDSWEDYERSLNKANFIRWDYIILTASNEAQAEVYRSQIEYRLQNHRLPTDTHYAVLPDPEGKRVGSGGATFNVMRYIAQQEGIDVGNPFKGKRILVIHSGGD
;
A
#
# COMPACT_ATOMS: atom_id res chain seq x y z
N MET A 1 4.91 -37.52 -0.12
CA MET A 1 4.57 -36.55 0.88
C MET A 1 3.39 -35.71 0.43
N LYS A 2 2.41 -35.54 1.27
CA LYS A 2 1.23 -34.78 0.93
C LYS A 2 1.25 -33.47 1.72
N TYR A 3 1.11 -32.35 1.01
CA TYR A 3 0.97 -31.06 1.65
C TYR A 3 -0.49 -30.83 2.05
N THR A 4 -0.69 -30.19 3.20
CA THR A 4 -2.03 -29.76 3.59
C THR A 4 -2.43 -28.56 2.75
N TYR A 5 -3.75 -28.27 2.72
CA TYR A 5 -4.25 -27.07 2.04
C TYR A 5 -3.55 -25.79 2.55
N ARG A 6 -3.37 -25.71 3.87
CA ARG A 6 -2.74 -24.55 4.48
C ARG A 6 -1.29 -24.39 4.04
N GLN A 7 -0.54 -25.50 3.93
CA GLN A 7 0.84 -25.44 3.47
C GLN A 7 0.93 -24.98 2.02
N ILE A 8 0.04 -25.49 1.16
CA ILE A 8 0.02 -25.09 -0.25
C ILE A 8 -0.32 -23.62 -0.37
N LYS A 9 -1.32 -23.14 0.39
CA LYS A 9 -1.69 -21.74 0.39
C LYS A 9 -0.53 -20.84 0.82
N ASN A 10 0.19 -21.23 1.87
CA ASN A 10 1.32 -20.47 2.37
C ASN A 10 2.46 -20.42 1.35
N LEU A 11 2.76 -21.53 0.71
CA LEU A 11 3.80 -21.57 -0.32
C LEU A 11 3.43 -20.69 -1.52
N PHE A 12 2.17 -20.73 -1.93
CA PHE A 12 1.68 -19.89 -3.03
C PHE A 12 1.81 -18.41 -2.67
N MET A 13 1.40 -18.03 -1.46
CA MET A 13 1.47 -16.65 -1.03
C MET A 13 2.92 -16.15 -0.90
N GLN A 14 3.82 -17.00 -0.43
CA GLN A 14 5.24 -16.66 -0.37
C GLN A 14 5.80 -16.42 -1.77
N GLN A 15 5.46 -17.26 -2.72
CA GLN A 15 5.93 -17.10 -4.10
C GLN A 15 5.38 -15.83 -4.73
N SER A 16 4.08 -15.57 -4.53
CA SER A 16 3.46 -14.35 -5.03
C SER A 16 4.11 -13.10 -4.44
N TYR A 17 4.44 -13.14 -3.16
CA TYR A 17 5.11 -12.04 -2.50
C TYR A 17 6.50 -11.81 -3.09
N LEU A 18 7.26 -12.88 -3.30
CA LEU A 18 8.59 -12.77 -3.89
C LEU A 18 8.55 -12.24 -5.30
N ASP A 19 7.58 -12.69 -6.11
CA ASP A 19 7.41 -12.20 -7.49
C ASP A 19 7.11 -10.70 -7.49
N SER A 20 6.22 -10.26 -6.62
CA SER A 20 5.90 -8.84 -6.50
C SER A 20 7.12 -8.04 -6.05
N TRP A 21 7.89 -8.59 -5.15
CA TRP A 21 9.11 -7.95 -4.66
C TRP A 21 10.14 -7.79 -5.77
N GLU A 22 10.34 -8.81 -6.57
CA GLU A 22 11.25 -8.75 -7.71
C GLU A 22 10.84 -7.68 -8.71
N ASP A 23 9.53 -7.56 -8.97
CA ASP A 23 9.01 -6.51 -9.84
C ASP A 23 9.31 -5.13 -9.27
N TYR A 24 9.18 -4.96 -7.96
CA TYR A 24 9.54 -3.71 -7.31
C TYR A 24 11.02 -3.38 -7.47
N GLU A 25 11.89 -4.37 -7.24
CA GLU A 25 13.33 -4.16 -7.39
C GLU A 25 13.69 -3.77 -8.82
N ARG A 26 13.05 -4.38 -9.81
CA ARG A 26 13.24 -3.99 -11.22
C ARG A 26 12.80 -2.56 -11.47
N SER A 27 11.74 -2.13 -10.83
CA SER A 27 11.22 -0.77 -11.02
C SER A 27 12.18 0.29 -10.50
N LEU A 28 13.03 -0.04 -9.55
CA LEU A 28 14.04 0.89 -9.05
C LEU A 28 15.13 1.17 -10.08
N ASN A 29 15.33 0.25 -11.03
CA ASN A 29 16.45 0.30 -11.95
C ASN A 29 16.05 0.53 -13.42
N LYS A 30 14.75 0.67 -13.70
CA LYS A 30 14.27 0.84 -15.08
C LYS A 30 13.38 2.05 -15.23
N ALA A 31 13.75 2.92 -16.14
CA ALA A 31 13.00 4.16 -16.40
C ALA A 31 11.60 3.92 -16.98
N ASN A 32 11.31 2.70 -17.44
CA ASN A 32 10.06 2.38 -18.11
C ASN A 32 8.95 1.86 -17.21
N PHE A 33 9.24 1.70 -15.92
CA PHE A 33 8.21 1.22 -15.00
C PHE A 33 7.26 2.33 -14.62
N ILE A 34 6.00 1.92 -14.36
CA ILE A 34 4.97 2.85 -13.90
C ILE A 34 5.38 3.39 -12.54
N ARG A 35 5.42 4.70 -12.45
CA ARG A 35 5.72 5.38 -11.22
C ARG A 35 4.42 5.81 -10.55
N TRP A 36 4.28 5.49 -9.28
CA TRP A 36 3.12 5.87 -8.49
C TRP A 36 3.40 7.16 -7.74
N ASP A 37 2.44 8.07 -7.77
CA ASP A 37 2.53 9.30 -6.96
C ASP A 37 2.18 8.99 -5.51
N TYR A 38 1.20 8.11 -5.30
CA TYR A 38 0.77 7.69 -3.98
C TYR A 38 0.62 6.18 -3.92
N ILE A 39 1.12 5.59 -2.85
CA ILE A 39 0.83 4.21 -2.48
C ILE A 39 0.29 4.25 -1.06
N ILE A 40 -0.99 3.94 -0.92
CA ILE A 40 -1.69 4.05 0.35
C ILE A 40 -2.16 2.68 0.78
N LEU A 41 -1.79 2.29 2.00
CA LEU A 41 -2.27 1.05 2.60
C LEU A 41 -3.36 1.38 3.60
N THR A 42 -4.44 0.60 3.59
CA THR A 42 -5.45 0.71 4.61
C THR A 42 -5.20 -0.35 5.67
N ALA A 43 -5.50 -0.05 6.91
CA ALA A 43 -5.29 -0.94 8.04
C ALA A 43 -6.55 -1.02 8.89
N SER A 44 -6.72 -2.14 9.57
CA SER A 44 -7.92 -2.37 10.38
C SER A 44 -7.95 -1.52 11.64
N ASN A 45 -6.78 -1.18 12.16
CA ASN A 45 -6.65 -0.39 13.38
C ASN A 45 -5.28 0.27 13.43
N GLU A 46 -5.07 1.11 14.43
CA GLU A 46 -3.82 1.86 14.55
C GLU A 46 -2.61 0.95 14.82
N ALA A 47 -2.80 -0.12 15.60
CA ALA A 47 -1.70 -1.05 15.87
C ALA A 47 -1.19 -1.69 14.59
N GLN A 48 -2.09 -2.11 13.71
CA GLN A 48 -1.72 -2.67 12.41
C GLN A 48 -1.07 -1.62 11.53
N ALA A 49 -1.60 -0.40 11.55
CA ALA A 49 -1.05 0.70 10.77
C ALA A 49 0.41 0.99 11.18
N GLU A 50 0.71 0.96 12.48
CA GLU A 50 2.07 1.18 12.96
C GLU A 50 3.05 0.12 12.45
N VAL A 51 2.60 -1.14 12.40
CA VAL A 51 3.44 -2.22 11.86
C VAL A 51 3.75 -1.96 10.39
N TYR A 52 2.74 -1.58 9.61
CA TYR A 52 2.95 -1.30 8.18
C TYR A 52 3.85 -0.09 7.97
N ARG A 53 3.67 0.98 8.75
CA ARG A 53 4.54 2.16 8.66
C ARG A 53 5.99 1.81 8.93
N SER A 54 6.23 0.98 9.95
CA SER A 54 7.59 0.55 10.30
C SER A 54 8.22 -0.26 9.17
N GLN A 55 7.45 -1.13 8.52
CA GLN A 55 7.95 -1.92 7.40
C GLN A 55 8.27 -1.06 6.19
N ILE A 56 7.44 -0.08 5.88
CA ILE A 56 7.68 0.84 4.78
C ILE A 56 8.95 1.65 5.06
N GLU A 57 9.07 2.18 6.26
CA GLU A 57 10.23 2.97 6.65
C GLU A 57 11.53 2.15 6.54
N TYR A 58 11.50 0.92 7.02
CA TYR A 58 12.65 0.03 6.92
C TYR A 58 13.07 -0.19 5.47
N ARG A 59 12.12 -0.43 4.58
CA ARG A 59 12.42 -0.65 3.18
C ARG A 59 12.92 0.61 2.49
N LEU A 60 12.40 1.77 2.86
CA LEU A 60 12.90 3.04 2.34
C LEU A 60 14.34 3.27 2.77
N GLN A 61 14.66 3.00 4.02
CA GLN A 61 16.03 3.18 4.54
C GLN A 61 17.02 2.24 3.85
N ASN A 62 16.56 1.08 3.40
CA ASN A 62 17.41 0.11 2.72
C ASN A 62 17.33 0.23 1.19
N HIS A 63 16.80 1.32 0.69
CA HIS A 63 16.69 1.62 -0.76
C HIS A 63 15.93 0.53 -1.53
N ARG A 64 14.91 -0.05 -0.90
CA ARG A 64 14.11 -1.12 -1.50
C ARG A 64 12.76 -0.65 -2.03
N LEU A 65 12.47 0.63 -1.89
CA LEU A 65 11.26 1.25 -2.42
C LEU A 65 11.62 2.56 -3.11
N PRO A 66 10.87 2.94 -4.16
CA PRO A 66 11.08 4.25 -4.79
C PRO A 66 10.90 5.38 -3.78
N THR A 67 11.79 6.36 -3.82
CA THR A 67 11.79 7.47 -2.87
C THR A 67 10.92 8.65 -3.32
N ASP A 68 10.49 8.65 -4.56
CA ASP A 68 9.69 9.74 -5.13
C ASP A 68 8.19 9.45 -5.09
N THR A 69 7.78 8.39 -4.41
CA THR A 69 6.38 8.05 -4.17
C THR A 69 6.01 8.44 -2.75
N HIS A 70 4.83 8.96 -2.57
CA HIS A 70 4.31 9.27 -1.23
C HIS A 70 3.62 8.03 -0.67
N TYR A 71 4.13 7.52 0.44
CA TYR A 71 3.57 6.35 1.12
C TYR A 71 2.80 6.79 2.35
N ALA A 72 1.64 6.17 2.56
CA ALA A 72 0.87 6.42 3.77
C ALA A 72 0.13 5.16 4.18
N VAL A 73 -0.16 5.05 5.46
CA VAL A 73 -0.97 3.95 6.02
C VAL A 73 -2.10 4.59 6.80
N LEU A 74 -3.33 4.26 6.44
CA LEU A 74 -4.52 4.85 7.05
C LEU A 74 -5.29 3.76 7.78
N PRO A 75 -5.42 3.87 9.12
CA PRO A 75 -6.24 2.93 9.86
C PRO A 75 -7.72 3.25 9.71
N ASP A 76 -8.57 2.25 9.92
CA ASP A 76 -10.01 2.48 9.99
C ASP A 76 -10.31 3.41 11.17
N PRO A 77 -11.25 4.35 11.01
CA PRO A 77 -11.54 5.32 12.06
C PRO A 77 -11.98 4.63 13.35
N GLU A 78 -11.29 4.97 14.45
CA GLU A 78 -11.60 4.46 15.77
C GLU A 78 -11.67 2.94 15.85
N GLY A 79 -10.93 2.24 14.98
CA GLY A 79 -10.94 0.79 14.94
C GLY A 79 -12.20 0.19 14.36
N LYS A 80 -13.10 1.00 13.81
CA LYS A 80 -14.33 0.51 13.20
C LYS A 80 -14.10 0.13 11.75
N ARG A 81 -14.58 -1.04 11.38
CA ARG A 81 -14.47 -1.50 10.00
C ARG A 81 -15.48 -0.75 9.14
N VAL A 82 -14.96 -0.01 8.17
CA VAL A 82 -15.81 0.80 7.27
C VAL A 82 -15.98 0.14 5.90
N GLY A 83 -15.39 -1.05 5.72
CA GLY A 83 -15.41 -1.73 4.44
C GLY A 83 -14.50 -1.06 3.41
N SER A 84 -14.36 -1.71 2.25
CA SER A 84 -13.45 -1.20 1.21
C SER A 84 -13.92 0.14 0.64
N GLY A 85 -15.25 0.34 0.53
CA GLY A 85 -15.80 1.61 0.04
C GLY A 85 -15.48 2.77 0.96
N GLY A 86 -15.68 2.58 2.28
CA GLY A 86 -15.36 3.60 3.27
C GLY A 86 -13.88 3.86 3.38
N ALA A 87 -13.07 2.80 3.30
CA ALA A 87 -11.61 2.94 3.33
C ALA A 87 -11.12 3.71 2.11
N THR A 88 -11.67 3.44 0.94
CA THR A 88 -11.32 4.18 -0.29
C THR A 88 -11.68 5.65 -0.16
N PHE A 89 -12.84 5.95 0.41
CA PHE A 89 -13.24 7.34 0.64
C PHE A 89 -12.24 8.05 1.56
N ASN A 90 -11.79 7.39 2.62
CA ASN A 90 -10.79 7.96 3.52
C ASN A 90 -9.47 8.23 2.81
N VAL A 91 -9.06 7.35 1.91
CA VAL A 91 -7.86 7.53 1.10
C VAL A 91 -8.01 8.76 0.21
N MET A 92 -9.13 8.90 -0.46
CA MET A 92 -9.38 10.04 -1.34
C MET A 92 -9.35 11.35 -0.56
N ARG A 93 -9.96 11.37 0.62
CA ARG A 93 -9.94 12.55 1.48
C ARG A 93 -8.53 12.90 1.93
N TYR A 94 -7.74 11.89 2.30
CA TYR A 94 -6.34 12.09 2.66
C TYR A 94 -5.55 12.75 1.53
N ILE A 95 -5.68 12.21 0.31
CA ILE A 95 -4.95 12.74 -0.85
C ILE A 95 -5.38 14.17 -1.14
N ALA A 96 -6.68 14.46 -1.07
CA ALA A 96 -7.18 15.80 -1.29
C ALA A 96 -6.58 16.78 -0.28
N GLN A 97 -6.43 16.36 0.97
CA GLN A 97 -5.79 17.19 1.99
C GLN A 97 -4.31 17.42 1.72
N GLN A 98 -3.62 16.40 1.20
CA GLN A 98 -2.20 16.52 0.87
C GLN A 98 -1.96 17.44 -0.30
N GLU A 99 -2.82 17.39 -1.32
CA GLU A 99 -2.68 18.24 -2.52
C GLU A 99 -3.19 19.67 -2.31
N GLY A 100 -4.05 19.87 -1.31
CA GLY A 100 -4.60 21.18 -0.99
C GLY A 100 -5.94 21.42 -1.68
N ILE A 101 -6.82 22.13 -0.99
CA ILE A 101 -8.19 22.35 -1.47
C ILE A 101 -8.27 23.37 -2.61
N ASP A 102 -7.19 24.11 -2.85
CA ASP A 102 -7.18 25.16 -3.88
C ASP A 102 -6.83 24.62 -5.27
N VAL A 103 -6.56 23.33 -5.39
CA VAL A 103 -6.04 22.73 -6.62
C VAL A 103 -7.14 22.41 -7.62
N GLY A 104 -8.41 22.48 -7.22
CA GLY A 104 -9.53 22.09 -8.06
C GLY A 104 -9.74 20.57 -8.02
N ASN A 105 -9.12 19.82 -8.95
CA ASN A 105 -9.18 18.37 -8.92
C ASN A 105 -7.85 17.80 -8.39
N PRO A 106 -7.79 17.40 -7.10
CA PRO A 106 -6.54 16.92 -6.50
C PRO A 106 -6.05 15.59 -7.08
N PHE A 107 -6.89 14.88 -7.83
CA PHE A 107 -6.52 13.58 -8.37
C PHE A 107 -6.02 13.67 -9.81
N LYS A 108 -6.16 14.82 -10.43
CA LYS A 108 -5.81 14.98 -11.85
C LYS A 108 -4.31 14.76 -12.06
N GLY A 109 -4.00 13.85 -12.98
CA GLY A 109 -2.61 13.54 -13.31
C GLY A 109 -1.88 12.71 -12.27
N LYS A 110 -2.57 12.23 -11.25
CA LYS A 110 -1.96 11.42 -10.19
C LYS A 110 -2.20 9.93 -10.41
N ARG A 111 -1.16 9.15 -10.18
CA ARG A 111 -1.27 7.68 -10.17
C ARG A 111 -1.30 7.23 -8.72
N ILE A 112 -2.42 6.60 -8.35
CA ILE A 112 -2.69 6.24 -6.96
C ILE A 112 -2.93 4.75 -6.87
N LEU A 113 -2.14 4.08 -6.03
CA LEU A 113 -2.34 2.67 -5.74
C LEU A 113 -2.87 2.56 -4.30
N VAL A 114 -4.00 1.91 -4.14
CA VAL A 114 -4.57 1.64 -2.82
C VAL A 114 -4.50 0.14 -2.56
N ILE A 115 -3.87 -0.22 -1.46
CA ILE A 115 -3.77 -1.61 -1.04
C ILE A 115 -4.60 -1.76 0.22
N HIS A 116 -5.70 -2.51 0.10
CA HIS A 116 -6.54 -2.79 1.26
C HIS A 116 -5.97 -3.99 2.01
N SER A 117 -5.61 -3.78 3.25
CA SER A 117 -5.15 -4.90 4.05
C SER A 117 -6.36 -5.65 4.57
N GLY A 118 -6.40 -6.91 4.32
CA GLY A 118 -7.18 -7.95 4.68
C GLY A 118 -8.35 -7.75 5.58
N GLY A 119 -9.35 -7.70 4.98
CA GLY A 119 -10.53 -7.77 5.71
C GLY A 119 -10.78 -9.09 6.31
N ASP A 120 -11.08 -9.43 7.11
CA ASP A 120 -11.60 -10.36 7.76
C ASP A 120 -11.98 -11.06 7.94
#